data_acd5fe687a399f1e03a0b99815ebdb06
#
_entry.id   acd5fe687a399f1e03a0b99815ebdb06
#
_cell.length_a   1.000
_cell.length_b   1.000
_cell.length_c   1.000
_cell.angle_alpha   90.00
_cell.angle_beta   90.00
_cell.angle_gamma   90.00
#
_symmetry.space_group_name_H-M   'P 1'
#
loop_
_entity.id
_entity.type
_entity.pdbx_description
1 polymer ?
#
loop_
_entity_poly.entity_id
_entity_poly.type
_entity_poly.pdbx_seq_one_letter_code
_entity_poly.pdbx_strand_id
1 'polypeptide(L)'
;MKVALTGHTGFLGSYLKRVLLDRGLEVVALGRGADSDWHFDLGSGVNEFPRGYASEGNGPLDLVIHSAGLAHRVPKTEAEKQAFFDINLEGTRRLLRALKDSGNVPKRFVFISTIAVYGEPMNAEVCAPPHPGEDDLEQLNLTPYGLSKWKAEQLVQDWCRQEGVEAFIWRLPLIVGENAPGNLGAMEKAIRKGYYFRIGNSYARMRYYVRIEELATRVLALLDGQGAESGTFNVISGEKSYGDFEDEIASKYGKTVRSIPLWMVRLAARVGDVVPGFPLNSYRLRKLLGE
;
A
#
# COMPACT_ATOMS: atom_id res chain seq x y z
N MET A 1 -15.45 -5.33 20.19
CA MET A 1 -14.03 -5.32 19.83
C MET A 1 -13.65 -3.95 19.32
N LYS A 2 -12.42 -3.52 19.59
CA LYS A 2 -11.91 -2.18 19.34
C LYS A 2 -10.69 -2.22 18.42
N VAL A 3 -10.75 -1.50 17.31
CA VAL A 3 -9.72 -1.48 16.27
C VAL A 3 -9.16 -0.07 16.11
N ALA A 4 -7.86 0.11 16.31
CA ALA A 4 -7.18 1.35 15.96
C ALA A 4 -6.66 1.29 14.52
N LEU A 5 -6.88 2.34 13.75
CA LEU A 5 -6.58 2.38 12.32
C LEU A 5 -5.84 3.65 11.93
N THR A 6 -4.60 3.52 11.44
CA THR A 6 -3.89 4.62 10.78
C THR A 6 -4.20 4.63 9.28
N GLY A 7 -4.14 5.82 8.67
CA GLY A 7 -4.41 5.95 7.23
C GLY A 7 -5.88 5.79 6.85
N HIS A 8 -6.79 6.02 7.79
CA HIS A 8 -8.25 5.89 7.64
C HIS A 8 -8.86 6.78 6.54
N THR A 9 -8.15 7.80 6.08
CA THR A 9 -8.56 8.65 4.95
C THR A 9 -8.01 8.17 3.59
N GLY A 10 -7.09 7.21 3.60
CA GLY A 10 -6.54 6.61 2.38
C GLY A 10 -7.48 5.58 1.76
N PHE A 11 -7.13 5.09 0.56
CA PHE A 11 -7.93 4.14 -0.21
C PHE A 11 -8.29 2.87 0.59
N LEU A 12 -7.27 2.14 1.07
CA LEU A 12 -7.49 0.94 1.86
C LEU A 12 -8.11 1.26 3.23
N GLY A 13 -7.56 2.27 3.93
CA GLY A 13 -8.00 2.60 5.28
C GLY A 13 -9.45 3.08 5.34
N SER A 14 -9.91 3.88 4.38
CA SER A 14 -11.31 4.34 4.35
C SER A 14 -12.29 3.20 4.07
N TYR A 15 -11.88 2.25 3.21
CA TYR A 15 -12.66 1.04 2.96
C TYR A 15 -12.76 0.17 4.21
N LEU A 16 -11.62 -0.10 4.87
CA LEU A 16 -11.59 -0.88 6.11
C LEU A 16 -12.39 -0.20 7.23
N LYS A 17 -12.25 1.13 7.42
CA LYS A 17 -13.04 1.87 8.41
C LYS A 17 -14.53 1.65 8.22
N ARG A 18 -15.02 1.77 6.99
CA ARG A 18 -16.43 1.54 6.67
C ARG A 18 -16.87 0.11 7.00
N VAL A 19 -16.14 -0.91 6.53
CA VAL A 19 -16.48 -2.32 6.77
C VAL A 19 -16.51 -2.66 8.25
N LEU A 20 -15.55 -2.14 9.04
CA LEU A 20 -15.49 -2.38 10.48
C LEU A 20 -16.66 -1.71 11.21
N LEU A 21 -17.02 -0.48 10.83
CA LEU A 21 -18.18 0.22 11.39
C LEU A 21 -19.49 -0.47 11.02
N ASP A 22 -19.66 -0.93 9.75
CA ASP A 22 -20.84 -1.66 9.28
C ASP A 22 -21.00 -3.01 10.03
N ARG A 23 -19.90 -3.58 10.53
CA ARG A 23 -19.88 -4.79 11.40
C ARG A 23 -20.20 -4.47 12.88
N GLY A 24 -20.43 -3.21 13.21
CA GLY A 24 -20.70 -2.78 14.59
C GLY A 24 -19.46 -2.77 15.51
N LEU A 25 -18.27 -2.67 14.93
CA LEU A 25 -17.01 -2.59 15.68
C LEU A 25 -16.67 -1.15 16.03
N GLU A 26 -16.02 -0.94 17.16
CA GLU A 26 -15.49 0.38 17.51
C GLU A 26 -14.18 0.63 16.76
N VAL A 27 -14.11 1.72 16.01
CA VAL A 27 -12.92 2.10 15.25
C VAL A 27 -12.35 3.39 15.81
N VAL A 28 -11.10 3.34 16.27
CA VAL A 28 -10.32 4.50 16.70
C VAL A 28 -9.44 4.94 15.54
N ALA A 29 -9.80 6.03 14.90
CA ALA A 29 -9.09 6.58 13.77
C ALA A 29 -7.88 7.39 14.21
N LEU A 30 -6.68 7.01 13.77
CA LEU A 30 -5.41 7.70 14.05
C LEU A 30 -4.98 8.51 12.83
N GLY A 31 -4.82 9.83 13.01
CA GLY A 31 -4.45 10.71 11.90
C GLY A 31 -4.28 12.16 12.30
N ARG A 32 -4.08 13.03 11.30
CA ARG A 32 -3.84 14.47 11.48
C ARG A 32 -5.12 15.31 11.36
N GLY A 33 -6.14 14.75 10.75
CA GLY A 33 -7.37 15.47 10.44
C GLY A 33 -8.31 15.60 11.64
N ALA A 34 -9.26 16.51 11.53
CA ALA A 34 -10.31 16.70 12.54
C ALA A 34 -11.27 15.51 12.65
N ASP A 35 -11.23 14.58 11.68
CA ASP A 35 -11.98 13.32 11.64
C ASP A 35 -11.23 12.14 12.29
N SER A 36 -10.10 12.42 12.94
CA SER A 36 -9.30 11.46 13.70
C SER A 36 -9.66 11.52 15.18
N ASP A 37 -9.83 10.35 15.79
CA ASP A 37 -10.12 10.23 17.23
C ASP A 37 -8.86 10.51 18.07
N TRP A 38 -7.70 10.04 17.58
CA TRP A 38 -6.41 10.32 18.20
C TRP A 38 -5.50 11.05 17.22
N HIS A 39 -4.86 12.13 17.69
CA HIS A 39 -3.91 12.84 16.85
C HIS A 39 -2.63 12.02 16.64
N PHE A 40 -2.33 11.75 15.37
CA PHE A 40 -1.13 11.02 14.97
C PHE A 40 -0.57 11.52 13.65
N ASP A 41 0.66 12.00 13.66
CA ASP A 41 1.41 12.38 12.45
C ASP A 41 2.69 11.54 12.31
N LEU A 42 2.77 10.80 11.21
CA LEU A 42 3.96 10.02 10.86
C LEU A 42 5.22 10.86 10.69
N GLY A 43 5.07 12.12 10.24
CA GLY A 43 6.18 13.03 9.94
C GLY A 43 6.65 13.86 11.13
N SER A 44 5.84 14.02 12.18
CA SER A 44 6.17 14.83 13.34
C SER A 44 6.35 13.99 14.61
N GLY A 45 7.05 14.56 15.60
CA GLY A 45 7.26 13.90 16.90
C GLY A 45 6.10 14.08 17.89
N VAL A 46 5.10 14.88 17.56
CA VAL A 46 3.96 15.19 18.45
C VAL A 46 2.83 14.21 18.13
N ASN A 47 2.65 13.23 19.01
CA ASN A 47 1.59 12.25 18.92
C ASN A 47 0.93 12.12 20.29
N GLU A 48 -0.34 12.48 20.35
CA GLU A 48 -1.11 12.49 21.60
C GLU A 48 -2.08 11.31 21.61
N PHE A 49 -1.72 10.29 22.35
CA PHE A 49 -2.60 9.17 22.63
C PHE A 49 -3.09 9.28 24.08
N PRO A 50 -4.37 9.01 24.34
CA PRO A 50 -4.91 9.09 25.71
C PRO A 50 -4.21 8.03 26.57
N ARG A 51 -3.62 8.50 27.68
CA ARG A 51 -2.97 7.62 28.66
C ARG A 51 -4.03 6.85 29.42
N GLY A 52 -3.76 5.57 29.66
CA GLY A 52 -4.66 4.75 30.45
C GLY A 52 -6.02 4.47 29.80
N TYR A 53 -6.17 4.73 28.51
CA TYR A 53 -7.43 4.50 27.78
C TYR A 53 -8.02 3.13 28.03
N ALA A 54 -7.18 2.08 28.04
CA ALA A 54 -7.60 0.72 28.34
C ALA A 54 -8.06 0.51 29.77
N SER A 55 -7.49 1.23 30.74
CA SER A 55 -7.80 1.14 32.18
C SER A 55 -8.99 1.98 32.62
N GLU A 56 -9.43 2.96 31.81
CA GLU A 56 -10.58 3.83 32.07
C GLU A 56 -11.92 3.18 31.68
N GLY A 57 -11.99 1.86 31.61
CA GLY A 57 -13.21 1.13 31.24
C GLY A 57 -13.44 0.96 29.76
N ASN A 58 -12.55 1.50 28.90
CA ASN A 58 -12.64 1.36 27.44
C ASN A 58 -12.14 -0.01 26.93
N GLY A 59 -11.44 -0.77 27.78
CA GLY A 59 -10.79 -2.03 27.41
C GLY A 59 -9.58 -1.85 26.47
N PRO A 60 -8.74 -2.88 26.31
CA PRO A 60 -7.58 -2.83 25.44
C PRO A 60 -7.98 -2.76 23.97
N LEU A 61 -7.06 -2.29 23.13
CA LEU A 61 -7.18 -2.44 21.69
C LEU A 61 -7.08 -3.91 21.30
N ASP A 62 -8.08 -4.43 20.58
CA ASP A 62 -8.03 -5.81 20.08
C ASP A 62 -7.11 -5.93 18.87
N LEU A 63 -7.06 -4.87 18.04
CA LEU A 63 -6.27 -4.83 16.82
C LEU A 63 -5.79 -3.40 16.51
N VAL A 64 -4.55 -3.27 16.09
CA VAL A 64 -4.04 -2.07 15.39
C VAL A 64 -3.80 -2.42 13.93
N ILE A 65 -4.35 -1.63 13.01
CA ILE A 65 -4.07 -1.72 11.57
C ILE A 65 -3.25 -0.51 11.16
N HIS A 66 -1.98 -0.72 10.84
CA HIS A 66 -1.10 0.34 10.38
C HIS A 66 -1.07 0.38 8.85
N SER A 67 -1.98 1.17 8.26
CA SER A 67 -2.12 1.34 6.81
C SER A 67 -1.55 2.67 6.30
N ALA A 68 -1.22 3.60 7.18
CA ALA A 68 -0.61 4.87 6.80
C ALA A 68 0.84 4.69 6.33
N GLY A 69 1.23 5.44 5.31
CA GLY A 69 2.59 5.46 4.79
C GLY A 69 2.72 6.29 3.52
N LEU A 70 3.95 6.62 3.16
CA LEU A 70 4.27 7.26 1.90
C LEU A 70 4.46 6.17 0.82
N ALA A 71 3.66 6.25 -0.25
CA ALA A 71 3.69 5.34 -1.39
C ALA A 71 3.39 6.10 -2.70
N HIS A 72 3.45 5.41 -3.84
CA HIS A 72 3.03 5.92 -5.16
C HIS A 72 3.78 7.17 -5.64
N ARG A 73 4.99 7.41 -5.14
CA ARG A 73 5.87 8.49 -5.60
C ARG A 73 7.18 7.92 -6.14
N VAL A 74 7.67 8.54 -7.21
CA VAL A 74 9.02 8.25 -7.74
C VAL A 74 9.92 9.39 -7.27
N PRO A 75 10.85 9.14 -6.35
CA PRO A 75 11.71 10.19 -5.81
C PRO A 75 12.68 10.69 -6.89
N LYS A 76 12.85 12.01 -6.95
CA LYS A 76 13.75 12.69 -7.89
C LYS A 76 14.99 13.27 -7.19
N THR A 77 14.91 13.49 -5.89
CA THR A 77 15.97 14.08 -5.07
C THR A 77 16.30 13.17 -3.88
N GLU A 78 17.46 13.35 -3.27
CA GLU A 78 17.82 12.62 -2.05
C GLU A 78 16.85 12.94 -0.90
N ALA A 79 16.37 14.17 -0.78
CA ALA A 79 15.36 14.54 0.22
C ALA A 79 14.04 13.77 0.01
N GLU A 80 13.61 13.57 -1.24
CA GLU A 80 12.42 12.77 -1.54
C GLU A 80 12.65 11.28 -1.26
N LYS A 81 13.86 10.75 -1.43
CA LYS A 81 14.22 9.39 -1.02
C LYS A 81 14.18 9.25 0.50
N GLN A 82 14.79 10.21 1.20
CA GLN A 82 14.82 10.22 2.67
C GLN A 82 13.41 10.30 3.27
N ALA A 83 12.49 11.01 2.63
CA ALA A 83 11.09 11.10 3.09
C ALA A 83 10.40 9.74 3.22
N PHE A 84 10.79 8.72 2.43
CA PHE A 84 10.26 7.36 2.62
C PHE A 84 10.69 6.76 3.95
N PHE A 85 11.93 6.99 4.36
CA PHE A 85 12.42 6.50 5.66
C PHE A 85 11.81 7.29 6.81
N ASP A 86 11.73 8.62 6.70
CA ASP A 86 11.17 9.49 7.74
C ASP A 86 9.69 9.16 8.03
N ILE A 87 8.93 8.81 6.98
CA ILE A 87 7.50 8.52 7.10
C ILE A 87 7.26 7.03 7.38
N ASN A 88 7.83 6.11 6.57
CA ASN A 88 7.47 4.70 6.67
C ASN A 88 8.20 3.99 7.81
N LEU A 89 9.47 4.32 8.07
CA LEU A 89 10.24 3.69 9.13
C LEU A 89 10.12 4.47 10.44
N GLU A 90 10.55 5.75 10.45
CA GLU A 90 10.53 6.53 11.69
C GLU A 90 9.11 6.88 12.14
N GLY A 91 8.19 7.08 11.19
CA GLY A 91 6.76 7.23 11.50
C GLY A 91 6.18 5.98 12.17
N THR A 92 6.51 4.78 11.66
CA THR A 92 6.13 3.51 12.31
C THR A 92 6.74 3.41 13.71
N ARG A 93 8.03 3.77 13.89
CA ARG A 93 8.69 3.80 15.21
C ARG A 93 7.96 4.70 16.20
N ARG A 94 7.52 5.87 15.75
CA ARG A 94 6.72 6.81 16.58
C ARG A 94 5.39 6.21 16.98
N LEU A 95 4.70 5.52 16.07
CA LEU A 95 3.44 4.83 16.39
C LEU A 95 3.63 3.78 17.50
N LEU A 96 4.60 2.89 17.32
CA LEU A 96 4.87 1.81 18.27
C LEU A 96 5.25 2.36 19.65
N ARG A 97 6.08 3.41 19.68
CA ARG A 97 6.42 4.11 20.93
C ARG A 97 5.20 4.74 21.59
N ALA A 98 4.36 5.46 20.82
CA ALA A 98 3.17 6.11 21.35
C ALA A 98 2.18 5.09 21.94
N LEU A 99 1.99 3.94 21.30
CA LEU A 99 1.16 2.84 21.82
C LEU A 99 1.72 2.31 23.15
N LYS A 100 3.03 2.11 23.25
CA LYS A 100 3.69 1.64 24.46
C LYS A 100 3.61 2.68 25.59
N ASP A 101 4.03 3.91 25.33
CA ASP A 101 4.14 4.97 26.32
C ASP A 101 2.77 5.39 26.90
N SER A 102 1.71 5.22 26.12
CA SER A 102 0.33 5.47 26.54
C SER A 102 -0.36 4.28 27.21
N GLY A 103 0.28 3.10 27.21
CA GLY A 103 -0.31 1.85 27.74
C GLY A 103 -1.40 1.26 26.83
N ASN A 104 -1.45 1.64 25.55
CA ASN A 104 -2.45 1.17 24.59
C ASN A 104 -1.88 0.06 23.66
N VAL A 105 -1.08 -0.84 24.22
CA VAL A 105 -0.53 -1.97 23.47
C VAL A 105 -1.66 -2.91 23.06
N PRO A 106 -1.81 -3.22 21.76
CA PRO A 106 -2.90 -4.06 21.26
C PRO A 106 -2.61 -5.55 21.47
N LYS A 107 -3.65 -6.40 21.34
CA LYS A 107 -3.45 -7.86 21.26
C LYS A 107 -2.81 -8.27 19.93
N ARG A 108 -3.20 -7.62 18.83
CA ARG A 108 -2.78 -7.93 17.46
C ARG A 108 -2.37 -6.67 16.71
N PHE A 109 -1.39 -6.81 15.84
CA PHE A 109 -0.90 -5.70 15.00
C PHE A 109 -0.81 -6.15 13.54
N VAL A 110 -1.59 -5.52 12.66
CA VAL A 110 -1.50 -5.70 11.21
C VAL A 110 -0.71 -4.55 10.61
N PHE A 111 0.42 -4.86 10.00
CA PHE A 111 1.23 -3.92 9.25
C PHE A 111 1.01 -4.10 7.75
N ILE A 112 0.49 -3.07 7.10
CA ILE A 112 0.33 -3.06 5.65
C ILE A 112 1.67 -2.77 4.99
N SER A 113 2.29 -3.81 4.46
CA SER A 113 3.54 -3.77 3.72
C SER A 113 3.31 -3.94 2.21
N THR A 114 4.33 -4.29 1.46
CA THR A 114 4.30 -4.35 -0.01
C THR A 114 5.18 -5.47 -0.53
N ILE A 115 4.83 -6.06 -1.68
CA ILE A 115 5.72 -6.98 -2.42
C ILE A 115 6.95 -6.27 -3.01
N ALA A 116 7.01 -4.93 -3.02
CA ALA A 116 8.20 -4.18 -3.45
C ALA A 116 9.44 -4.43 -2.57
N VAL A 117 9.29 -5.08 -1.43
CA VAL A 117 10.40 -5.57 -0.57
C VAL A 117 11.21 -6.69 -1.22
N TYR A 118 10.72 -7.28 -2.30
CA TYR A 118 11.44 -8.30 -3.08
C TYR A 118 12.32 -7.72 -4.20
N GLY A 119 12.28 -6.41 -4.44
CA GLY A 119 13.01 -5.75 -5.52
C GLY A 119 12.28 -5.80 -6.87
N GLU A 120 13.00 -5.39 -7.92
CA GLU A 120 12.51 -5.43 -9.31
C GLU A 120 13.53 -6.19 -10.19
N PRO A 121 13.07 -6.97 -11.20
CA PRO A 121 11.67 -7.22 -11.56
C PRO A 121 10.99 -8.23 -10.63
N MET A 122 9.74 -7.98 -10.28
CA MET A 122 8.93 -8.91 -9.49
C MET A 122 8.35 -9.99 -10.39
N ASN A 123 8.68 -11.24 -10.12
CA ASN A 123 8.08 -12.42 -10.75
C ASN A 123 7.51 -13.37 -9.68
N ALA A 124 6.80 -14.43 -10.10
CA ALA A 124 6.18 -15.39 -9.19
C ALA A 124 7.19 -16.08 -8.27
N GLU A 125 8.39 -16.35 -8.77
CA GLU A 125 9.45 -17.05 -8.02
C GLU A 125 10.00 -16.17 -6.90
N VAL A 126 10.13 -14.85 -7.16
CA VAL A 126 10.64 -13.88 -6.19
C VAL A 126 9.66 -13.64 -5.04
N CYS A 127 8.35 -13.75 -5.30
CA CYS A 127 7.32 -13.58 -4.27
C CYS A 127 7.09 -14.84 -3.42
N ALA A 128 7.82 -15.94 -3.67
CA ALA A 128 7.74 -17.15 -2.87
C ALA A 128 8.67 -17.09 -1.64
N PRO A 129 8.33 -17.76 -0.52
CA PRO A 129 9.27 -17.95 0.58
C PRO A 129 10.54 -18.71 0.11
N PRO A 130 11.72 -18.48 0.70
CA PRO A 130 11.95 -17.70 1.92
C PRO A 130 11.89 -16.20 1.68
N HIS A 131 11.42 -15.47 2.69
CA HIS A 131 11.43 -14.02 2.66
C HIS A 131 12.87 -13.49 2.70
N PRO A 132 13.19 -12.37 2.00
CA PRO A 132 14.54 -11.83 1.98
C PRO A 132 15.01 -11.49 3.39
N GLY A 133 16.16 -11.99 3.76
CA GLY A 133 16.88 -11.63 4.97
C GLY A 133 17.68 -10.35 4.81
N GLU A 134 18.39 -9.95 5.86
CA GLU A 134 19.24 -8.74 5.83
C GLU A 134 20.42 -8.90 4.86
N ASP A 135 20.96 -10.10 4.77
CA ASP A 135 22.10 -10.44 3.88
C ASP A 135 21.71 -10.42 2.39
N ASP A 136 20.42 -10.53 2.08
CA ASP A 136 19.93 -10.52 0.70
C ASP A 136 19.74 -9.11 0.15
N LEU A 137 19.68 -8.08 1.01
CA LEU A 137 19.29 -6.71 0.62
C LEU A 137 20.21 -6.07 -0.41
N GLU A 138 21.52 -6.38 -0.37
CA GLU A 138 22.48 -5.85 -1.34
C GLU A 138 22.28 -6.41 -2.73
N GLN A 139 21.73 -7.63 -2.83
CA GLN A 139 21.44 -8.31 -4.10
C GLN A 139 20.08 -7.89 -4.67
N LEU A 140 19.18 -7.37 -3.82
CA LEU A 140 17.86 -6.90 -4.22
C LEU A 140 17.93 -5.46 -4.71
N ASN A 141 17.47 -5.23 -5.93
CA ASN A 141 17.34 -3.87 -6.46
C ASN A 141 16.13 -3.15 -5.82
N LEU A 142 16.29 -2.78 -4.54
CA LEU A 142 15.23 -2.17 -3.76
C LEU A 142 15.10 -0.67 -4.05
N THR A 143 13.88 -0.24 -4.34
CA THR A 143 13.55 1.18 -4.33
C THR A 143 13.60 1.74 -2.89
N PRO A 144 13.78 3.06 -2.68
CA PRO A 144 13.69 3.66 -1.34
C PRO A 144 12.37 3.33 -0.62
N TYR A 145 11.28 3.19 -1.37
CA TYR A 145 10.01 2.71 -0.84
C TYR A 145 10.09 1.27 -0.33
N GLY A 146 10.55 0.33 -1.17
CA GLY A 146 10.67 -1.08 -0.79
C GLY A 146 11.56 -1.26 0.44
N LEU A 147 12.75 -0.62 0.44
CA LEU A 147 13.69 -0.69 1.54
C LEU A 147 13.13 -0.08 2.85
N SER A 148 12.43 1.06 2.77
CA SER A 148 11.81 1.68 3.95
C SER A 148 10.73 0.79 4.56
N LYS A 149 9.93 0.12 3.73
CA LYS A 149 8.90 -0.82 4.17
C LYS A 149 9.52 -2.09 4.78
N TRP A 150 10.55 -2.65 4.15
CA TRP A 150 11.26 -3.81 4.69
C TRP A 150 11.84 -3.52 6.09
N LYS A 151 12.53 -2.40 6.27
CA LYS A 151 13.06 -1.99 7.57
C LYS A 151 11.96 -1.78 8.61
N ALA A 152 10.81 -1.25 8.19
CA ALA A 152 9.66 -1.09 9.08
C ALA A 152 9.03 -2.44 9.47
N GLU A 153 9.03 -3.44 8.60
CA GLU A 153 8.61 -4.81 8.94
C GLU A 153 9.45 -5.39 10.08
N GLN A 154 10.78 -5.30 9.99
CA GLN A 154 11.68 -5.77 11.04
C GLN A 154 11.41 -5.06 12.37
N LEU A 155 11.27 -3.73 12.33
CA LEU A 155 10.94 -2.94 13.51
C LEU A 155 9.62 -3.37 14.17
N VAL A 156 8.58 -3.62 13.37
CA VAL A 156 7.26 -4.07 13.88
C VAL A 156 7.36 -5.47 14.48
N GLN A 157 8.03 -6.40 13.80
CA GLN A 157 8.21 -7.77 14.30
C GLN A 157 8.95 -7.80 15.64
N ASP A 158 10.03 -7.03 15.76
CA ASP A 158 10.82 -6.96 16.99
C ASP A 158 10.02 -6.35 18.14
N TRP A 159 9.32 -5.26 17.88
CA TRP A 159 8.48 -4.61 18.87
C TRP A 159 7.34 -5.55 19.33
N CYS A 160 6.63 -6.18 18.38
CA CYS A 160 5.55 -7.10 18.70
C CYS A 160 6.05 -8.29 19.56
N ARG A 161 7.24 -8.83 19.24
CA ARG A 161 7.86 -9.90 20.04
C ARG A 161 8.19 -9.43 21.46
N GLN A 162 8.70 -8.20 21.62
CA GLN A 162 9.02 -7.63 22.94
C GLN A 162 7.79 -7.36 23.79
N GLU A 163 6.69 -6.91 23.17
CA GLU A 163 5.46 -6.54 23.88
C GLU A 163 4.44 -7.70 23.97
N GLY A 164 4.74 -8.89 23.44
CA GLY A 164 3.83 -10.03 23.43
C GLY A 164 2.61 -9.86 22.52
N VAL A 165 2.76 -9.11 21.41
CA VAL A 165 1.71 -8.80 20.43
C VAL A 165 1.78 -9.78 19.26
N GLU A 166 0.65 -10.29 18.79
CA GLU A 166 0.58 -11.09 17.57
C GLU A 166 0.79 -10.18 16.33
N ALA A 167 1.89 -10.41 15.60
CA ALA A 167 2.27 -9.60 14.43
C ALA A 167 1.79 -10.22 13.13
N PHE A 168 1.11 -9.43 12.29
CA PHE A 168 0.68 -9.80 10.95
C PHE A 168 1.25 -8.80 9.94
N ILE A 169 2.29 -9.20 9.22
CA ILE A 169 2.91 -8.40 8.16
C ILE A 169 2.28 -8.79 6.82
N TRP A 170 1.49 -7.91 6.23
CA TRP A 170 0.84 -8.18 4.95
C TRP A 170 1.55 -7.46 3.82
N ARG A 171 2.28 -8.21 3.00
CA ARG A 171 2.93 -7.73 1.78
C ARG A 171 1.92 -7.73 0.65
N LEU A 172 1.45 -6.54 0.29
CA LEU A 172 0.41 -6.35 -0.70
C LEU A 172 1.00 -6.02 -2.08
N PRO A 173 0.44 -6.61 -3.15
CA PRO A 173 0.67 -6.19 -4.52
C PRO A 173 -0.22 -4.97 -4.88
N LEU A 174 -0.57 -4.80 -6.13
CA LEU A 174 -1.54 -3.82 -6.59
C LEU A 174 -2.90 -4.08 -5.92
N ILE A 175 -3.40 -3.12 -5.15
CA ILE A 175 -4.74 -3.22 -4.55
C ILE A 175 -5.76 -2.78 -5.59
N VAL A 176 -6.70 -3.67 -5.93
CA VAL A 176 -7.80 -3.38 -6.85
C VAL A 176 -9.10 -3.23 -6.08
N GLY A 177 -9.93 -2.31 -6.53
CA GLY A 177 -11.22 -1.99 -5.94
C GLY A 177 -11.80 -0.74 -6.58
N GLU A 178 -13.01 -0.39 -6.21
CA GLU A 178 -13.68 0.80 -6.71
C GLU A 178 -12.92 2.07 -6.25
N ASN A 179 -12.68 3.00 -7.19
CA ASN A 179 -11.93 4.23 -6.95
C ASN A 179 -10.46 4.01 -6.53
N ALA A 180 -9.82 2.93 -7.00
CA ALA A 180 -8.41 2.68 -6.74
C ALA A 180 -7.53 3.88 -7.14
N PRO A 181 -6.54 4.28 -6.32
CA PRO A 181 -5.65 5.39 -6.64
C PRO A 181 -4.57 5.00 -7.67
N GLY A 182 -3.71 5.97 -8.01
CA GLY A 182 -2.52 5.73 -8.82
C GLY A 182 -2.83 5.42 -10.27
N ASN A 183 -2.01 4.55 -10.88
CA ASN A 183 -2.08 4.25 -12.31
C ASN A 183 -3.41 3.57 -12.70
N LEU A 184 -3.94 2.70 -11.85
CA LEU A 184 -5.18 2.00 -12.13
C LEU A 184 -6.37 2.96 -12.15
N GLY A 185 -6.48 3.85 -11.17
CA GLY A 185 -7.53 4.87 -11.15
C GLY A 185 -7.37 5.91 -12.27
N ALA A 186 -6.14 6.28 -12.64
CA ALA A 186 -5.89 7.14 -13.79
C ALA A 186 -6.33 6.47 -15.09
N MET A 187 -6.04 5.17 -15.26
CA MET A 187 -6.47 4.35 -16.39
C MET A 187 -8.00 4.27 -16.43
N GLU A 188 -8.66 3.93 -15.32
CA GLU A 188 -10.12 3.87 -15.23
C GLU A 188 -10.78 5.20 -15.63
N LYS A 189 -10.26 6.32 -15.10
CA LYS A 189 -10.74 7.67 -15.45
C LYS A 189 -10.58 7.97 -16.93
N ALA A 190 -9.44 7.59 -17.53
CA ALA A 190 -9.16 7.84 -18.94
C ALA A 190 -10.03 6.96 -19.85
N ILE A 191 -10.23 5.69 -19.52
CA ILE A 191 -11.12 4.77 -20.25
C ILE A 191 -12.57 5.28 -20.18
N ARG A 192 -13.06 5.62 -19.00
CA ARG A 192 -14.42 6.16 -18.81
C ARG A 192 -14.66 7.42 -19.66
N LYS A 193 -13.67 8.29 -19.76
CA LYS A 193 -13.75 9.51 -20.57
C LYS A 193 -13.51 9.28 -22.06
N GLY A 194 -13.04 8.10 -22.49
CA GLY A 194 -12.87 7.73 -23.88
C GLY A 194 -11.57 8.22 -24.54
N TYR A 195 -10.57 8.66 -23.76
CA TYR A 195 -9.27 9.10 -24.31
C TYR A 195 -8.10 8.17 -23.93
N TYR A 196 -8.39 6.97 -23.41
CA TYR A 196 -7.37 5.97 -23.14
C TYR A 196 -7.01 5.19 -24.41
N PHE A 197 -5.71 4.97 -24.59
CA PHE A 197 -5.18 4.15 -25.67
C PHE A 197 -4.19 3.14 -25.10
N ARG A 198 -4.30 1.90 -25.55
CA ARG A 198 -3.35 0.83 -25.26
C ARG A 198 -2.06 1.07 -26.03
N ILE A 199 -0.92 1.04 -25.34
CA ILE A 199 0.41 1.23 -25.94
C ILE A 199 1.19 -0.07 -25.84
N GLY A 200 1.65 -0.56 -26.99
CA GLY A 200 2.41 -1.81 -27.07
C GLY A 200 1.60 -3.04 -26.65
N ASN A 201 2.30 -4.08 -26.21
CA ASN A 201 1.68 -5.32 -25.76
C ASN A 201 1.43 -5.28 -24.24
N SER A 202 0.30 -4.70 -23.81
CA SER A 202 -0.06 -4.64 -22.39
C SER A 202 -0.41 -6.01 -21.79
N TYR A 203 -0.75 -6.99 -22.62
CA TYR A 203 -1.00 -8.37 -22.16
C TYR A 203 0.27 -9.12 -21.74
N ALA A 204 1.45 -8.70 -22.20
CA ALA A 204 2.71 -9.26 -21.74
C ALA A 204 3.15 -8.75 -20.36
N ARG A 205 2.49 -7.73 -19.83
CA ARG A 205 2.85 -7.11 -18.55
C ARG A 205 1.97 -7.64 -17.44
N MET A 206 2.37 -8.76 -16.86
CA MET A 206 1.68 -9.38 -15.74
C MET A 206 1.88 -8.60 -14.44
N ARG A 207 0.87 -8.61 -13.58
CA ARG A 207 0.91 -8.02 -12.24
C ARG A 207 0.11 -8.85 -11.25
N TYR A 208 0.70 -9.07 -10.09
CA TYR A 208 -0.06 -9.55 -8.94
C TYR A 208 -1.01 -8.48 -8.45
N TYR A 209 -2.16 -8.90 -7.99
CA TYR A 209 -3.15 -8.02 -7.38
C TYR A 209 -3.80 -8.65 -6.18
N VAL A 210 -4.36 -7.81 -5.33
CA VAL A 210 -5.25 -8.20 -4.24
C VAL A 210 -6.54 -7.37 -4.31
N ARG A 211 -7.67 -8.02 -4.10
CA ARG A 211 -8.96 -7.33 -4.00
C ARG A 211 -9.09 -6.69 -2.63
N ILE A 212 -9.57 -5.45 -2.59
CA ILE A 212 -9.75 -4.73 -1.34
C ILE A 212 -10.74 -5.43 -0.40
N GLU A 213 -11.74 -6.12 -0.95
CA GLU A 213 -12.73 -6.90 -0.23
C GLU A 213 -12.08 -8.08 0.50
N GLU A 214 -11.08 -8.73 -0.13
CA GLU A 214 -10.34 -9.83 0.51
C GLU A 214 -9.55 -9.34 1.72
N LEU A 215 -8.96 -8.16 1.67
CA LEU A 215 -8.27 -7.57 2.81
C LEU A 215 -9.22 -7.33 3.99
N ALA A 216 -10.41 -6.82 3.73
CA ALA A 216 -11.43 -6.64 4.76
C ALA A 216 -11.89 -7.99 5.35
N THR A 217 -12.12 -9.00 4.52
CA THR A 217 -12.47 -10.35 4.98
C THR A 217 -11.39 -10.93 5.90
N ARG A 218 -10.10 -10.75 5.55
CA ARG A 218 -8.98 -11.21 6.39
C ARG A 218 -8.91 -10.46 7.72
N VAL A 219 -9.17 -9.15 7.74
CA VAL A 219 -9.25 -8.38 9.00
C VAL A 219 -10.37 -8.90 9.88
N LEU A 220 -11.56 -9.15 9.34
CA LEU A 220 -12.67 -9.68 10.10
C LEU A 220 -12.38 -11.09 10.63
N ALA A 221 -11.78 -11.97 9.83
CA ALA A 221 -11.37 -13.30 10.25
C ALA A 221 -10.38 -13.27 11.43
N LEU A 222 -9.40 -12.33 11.39
CA LEU A 222 -8.49 -12.13 12.54
C LEU A 222 -9.26 -11.74 13.81
N LEU A 223 -10.23 -10.85 13.70
CA LEU A 223 -11.04 -10.42 14.85
C LEU A 223 -11.91 -11.55 15.38
N ASP A 224 -12.50 -12.37 14.51
CA ASP A 224 -13.33 -13.52 14.88
C ASP A 224 -12.49 -14.73 15.40
N GLY A 225 -11.14 -14.60 15.47
CA GLY A 225 -10.25 -15.67 15.90
C GLY A 225 -10.11 -16.82 14.90
N GLN A 226 -10.49 -16.58 13.64
CA GLN A 226 -10.44 -17.56 12.54
C GLN A 226 -9.30 -17.27 11.55
N GLY A 227 -8.44 -16.30 11.88
CA GLY A 227 -7.33 -15.89 11.03
C GLY A 227 -6.16 -16.89 11.02
N ALA A 228 -5.22 -16.68 10.11
CA ALA A 228 -3.95 -17.39 10.10
C ALA A 228 -3.15 -17.12 11.39
N GLU A 229 -2.19 -17.98 11.68
CA GLU A 229 -1.18 -17.72 12.72
C GLU A 229 -0.42 -16.42 12.41
N SER A 230 0.14 -15.78 13.45
CA SER A 230 0.96 -14.57 13.28
C SER A 230 2.17 -14.82 12.36
N GLY A 231 2.56 -13.82 11.58
CA GLY A 231 3.67 -13.96 10.64
C GLY A 231 3.64 -12.98 9.47
N THR A 232 4.49 -13.25 8.47
CA THR A 232 4.58 -12.46 7.25
C THR A 232 3.93 -13.19 6.08
N PHE A 233 3.04 -12.50 5.35
CA PHE A 233 2.23 -13.09 4.29
C PHE A 233 2.25 -12.22 3.04
N ASN A 234 2.41 -12.86 1.87
CA ASN A 234 2.05 -12.26 0.61
C ASN A 234 0.55 -12.43 0.40
N VAL A 235 -0.20 -11.34 0.44
CA VAL A 235 -1.66 -11.37 0.29
C VAL A 235 -2.01 -11.09 -1.17
N ILE A 236 -2.22 -12.14 -1.93
CA ILE A 236 -2.40 -12.10 -3.39
C ILE A 236 -3.73 -12.78 -3.73
N SER A 237 -4.63 -12.07 -4.44
CA SER A 237 -5.87 -12.65 -4.98
C SER A 237 -5.64 -13.34 -6.32
N GLY A 238 -4.62 -12.93 -7.06
CA GLY A 238 -4.28 -13.51 -8.36
C GLY A 238 -3.26 -12.68 -9.14
N GLU A 239 -3.04 -13.12 -10.36
CA GLU A 239 -2.20 -12.45 -11.35
C GLU A 239 -3.04 -12.10 -12.58
N LYS A 240 -2.82 -10.92 -13.15
CA LYS A 240 -3.54 -10.43 -14.31
C LYS A 240 -2.66 -9.52 -15.15
N SER A 241 -2.82 -9.56 -16.47
CA SER A 241 -2.11 -8.63 -17.33
C SER A 241 -2.70 -7.21 -17.27
N TYR A 242 -1.90 -6.21 -17.61
CA TYR A 242 -2.43 -4.86 -17.79
C TYR A 242 -3.52 -4.81 -18.86
N GLY A 243 -3.38 -5.61 -19.94
CA GLY A 243 -4.39 -5.72 -21.00
C GLY A 243 -5.74 -6.20 -20.47
N ASP A 244 -5.73 -7.20 -19.58
CA ASP A 244 -6.95 -7.70 -18.97
C ASP A 244 -7.61 -6.68 -18.05
N PHE A 245 -6.82 -5.90 -17.27
CA PHE A 245 -7.35 -4.78 -16.50
C PHE A 245 -7.98 -3.71 -17.38
N GLU A 246 -7.33 -3.37 -18.51
CA GLU A 246 -7.85 -2.41 -19.50
C GLU A 246 -9.21 -2.86 -20.05
N ASP A 247 -9.32 -4.15 -20.44
CA ASP A 247 -10.52 -4.71 -21.02
C ASP A 247 -11.66 -4.84 -19.99
N GLU A 248 -11.35 -5.26 -18.76
CA GLU A 248 -12.33 -5.34 -17.67
C GLU A 248 -12.91 -3.96 -17.34
N ILE A 249 -12.05 -2.94 -17.23
CA ILE A 249 -12.47 -1.57 -16.98
C ILE A 249 -13.28 -1.04 -18.16
N ALA A 250 -12.86 -1.29 -19.39
CA ALA A 250 -13.59 -0.86 -20.58
C ALA A 250 -14.98 -1.48 -20.64
N SER A 251 -15.08 -2.77 -20.38
CA SER A 251 -16.34 -3.51 -20.33
C SER A 251 -17.32 -2.92 -19.29
N LYS A 252 -16.83 -2.57 -18.09
CA LYS A 252 -17.59 -1.93 -17.01
C LYS A 252 -18.30 -0.65 -17.48
N TYR A 253 -17.70 0.08 -18.41
CA TYR A 253 -18.22 1.36 -18.93
C TYR A 253 -18.80 1.26 -20.35
N GLY A 254 -18.96 0.06 -20.92
CA GLY A 254 -19.42 -0.13 -22.30
C GLY A 254 -18.49 0.53 -23.32
N LYS A 255 -17.17 0.55 -23.06
CA LYS A 255 -16.15 1.15 -23.91
C LYS A 255 -15.28 0.08 -24.54
N THR A 256 -14.52 0.47 -25.58
CA THR A 256 -13.47 -0.36 -26.17
C THR A 256 -12.16 0.40 -26.10
N VAL A 257 -11.08 -0.28 -25.70
CA VAL A 257 -9.73 0.29 -25.68
C VAL A 257 -9.10 0.12 -27.06
N ARG A 258 -8.79 1.24 -27.70
CA ARG A 258 -8.09 1.24 -28.99
C ARG A 258 -6.60 1.12 -28.78
N SER A 259 -5.92 0.32 -29.59
CA SER A 259 -4.47 0.16 -29.55
C SER A 259 -3.80 1.15 -30.50
N ILE A 260 -2.72 1.79 -30.03
CA ILE A 260 -1.83 2.58 -30.87
C ILE A 260 -0.54 1.79 -31.05
N PRO A 261 -0.10 1.57 -32.33
CA PRO A 261 1.17 0.92 -32.60
C PRO A 261 2.34 1.66 -31.91
N LEU A 262 3.24 0.90 -31.30
CA LEU A 262 4.34 1.47 -30.50
C LEU A 262 5.24 2.42 -31.33
N TRP A 263 5.42 2.13 -32.63
CA TRP A 263 6.21 2.98 -33.51
C TRP A 263 5.63 4.40 -33.66
N MET A 264 4.28 4.53 -33.70
CA MET A 264 3.62 5.85 -33.74
C MET A 264 3.85 6.61 -32.44
N VAL A 265 3.77 5.92 -31.31
CA VAL A 265 4.00 6.53 -29.99
C VAL A 265 5.46 6.94 -29.83
N ARG A 266 6.41 6.13 -30.34
CA ARG A 266 7.84 6.48 -30.39
C ARG A 266 8.11 7.70 -31.28
N LEU A 267 7.41 7.81 -32.40
CA LEU A 267 7.53 9.00 -33.28
C LEU A 267 7.01 10.24 -32.56
N ALA A 268 5.83 10.17 -31.95
CA ALA A 268 5.27 11.27 -31.14
C ALA A 268 6.18 11.66 -29.96
N ALA A 269 6.80 10.70 -29.30
CA ALA A 269 7.75 10.96 -28.21
C ALA A 269 9.01 11.70 -28.69
N ARG A 270 9.52 11.39 -29.89
CA ARG A 270 10.65 12.12 -30.49
C ARG A 270 10.28 13.59 -30.81
N VAL A 271 9.05 13.84 -31.25
CA VAL A 271 8.56 15.22 -31.41
C VAL A 271 8.55 15.93 -30.05
N GLY A 272 8.14 15.25 -28.99
CA GLY A 272 8.16 15.81 -27.65
C GLY A 272 9.56 16.02 -27.03
N ASP A 273 10.60 15.40 -27.59
CA ASP A 273 12.00 15.68 -27.20
C ASP A 273 12.47 17.06 -27.72
N VAL A 274 11.84 17.56 -28.78
CA VAL A 274 12.21 18.81 -29.43
C VAL A 274 11.25 19.96 -29.12
N VAL A 275 9.95 19.64 -28.93
CA VAL A 275 8.90 20.63 -28.69
C VAL A 275 8.67 20.85 -27.20
N PRO A 276 9.01 22.00 -26.61
CA PRO A 276 8.74 22.30 -25.22
C PRO A 276 7.24 22.26 -24.91
N GLY A 277 6.89 21.59 -23.79
CA GLY A 277 5.48 21.47 -23.36
C GLY A 277 4.69 20.33 -24.00
N PHE A 278 5.26 19.57 -24.94
CA PHE A 278 4.59 18.39 -25.47
C PHE A 278 4.40 17.32 -24.39
N PRO A 279 3.20 16.70 -24.26
CA PRO A 279 2.85 15.86 -23.13
C PRO A 279 3.64 14.55 -23.04
N LEU A 280 4.21 14.07 -24.16
CA LEU A 280 4.95 12.82 -24.26
C LEU A 280 6.36 13.09 -24.82
N ASN A 281 7.40 12.57 -24.17
CA ASN A 281 8.78 12.55 -24.66
C ASN A 281 9.40 11.15 -24.52
N SER A 282 10.57 10.92 -25.10
CA SER A 282 11.23 9.61 -25.10
C SER A 282 11.54 9.10 -23.69
N TYR A 283 11.86 9.99 -22.76
CA TYR A 283 12.08 9.63 -21.33
C TYR A 283 10.78 9.14 -20.67
N ARG A 284 9.68 9.87 -20.85
CA ARG A 284 8.37 9.50 -20.30
C ARG A 284 7.86 8.20 -20.92
N LEU A 285 8.10 8.02 -22.23
CA LEU A 285 7.67 6.80 -22.92
C LEU A 285 8.42 5.56 -22.40
N ARG A 286 9.76 5.61 -22.27
CA ARG A 286 10.54 4.50 -21.70
C ARG A 286 10.03 4.11 -20.33
N LYS A 287 9.82 5.09 -19.46
CA LYS A 287 9.25 4.85 -18.12
C LYS A 287 7.84 4.23 -18.16
N LEU A 288 7.03 4.59 -19.15
CA LEU A 288 5.70 4.00 -19.35
C LEU A 288 5.77 2.54 -19.83
N LEU A 289 6.81 2.21 -20.62
CA LEU A 289 7.04 0.86 -21.14
C LEU A 289 7.77 -0.05 -20.15
N GLY A 290 8.36 0.52 -19.10
CA GLY A 290 9.22 -0.20 -18.16
C GLY A 290 10.61 -0.52 -18.75
N GLU A 291 11.07 0.31 -19.72
CA GLU A 291 12.39 0.24 -20.38
C GLU A 291 13.38 1.20 -19.70
#